data_71d1839056822e93704c52d2480274e3
#
_entry.id   71d1839056822e93704c52d2480274e3
#
_cell.length_a   1.000
_cell.length_b   1.000
_cell.length_c   1.000
_cell.angle_alpha   90.00
_cell.angle_beta   90.00
_cell.angle_gamma   90.00
#
_symmetry.space_group_name_H-M   'P 1'
#
loop_
_entity.id
_entity.type
_entity.pdbx_description
1 polymer ?
#
loop_
_entity_poly.entity_id
_entity_poly.type
_entity_poly.pdbx_seq_one_letter_code
_entity_poly.pdbx_strand_id
1 'polypeptide(L)'
;MSRLKGITGLLAALTVVLAAAGALCGAVSGLSRDASLYGTRSRETVRETMGLSSQEEVTAAIGLDAQAQEALAQQIAEGMGRADADFALEPLNAREQAHLRDVRDLMLRLGSASKVCFSLAAALAVVIAWTGARLTKRRKTLLLGVAAGLGALLALSLLLVALLRGQGFARLFAGAHELLFSNDLWLMNPETDVLIRMMPQALFERAAADAALGALRLFAAVGALLIAIEGLVGGMIRRHLAEEDKA
;
A
#
# COMPACT_ATOMS: atom_id res chain seq x y z
N MET A 1 3.67 23.97 -30.41
CA MET A 1 4.62 23.83 -29.28
C MET A 1 3.93 23.74 -27.91
N SER A 2 2.83 24.46 -27.65
CA SER A 2 2.10 24.43 -26.35
C SER A 2 1.47 23.07 -26.05
N ARG A 3 0.81 22.44 -27.02
CA ARG A 3 0.18 21.11 -26.88
C ARG A 3 1.18 20.00 -26.48
N LEU A 4 2.37 20.01 -27.05
CA LEU A 4 3.41 19.02 -26.78
C LEU A 4 3.99 19.14 -25.36
N LYS A 5 4.04 20.37 -24.80
CA LYS A 5 4.45 20.61 -23.40
C LYS A 5 3.41 20.07 -22.42
N GLY A 6 2.12 20.26 -22.71
CA GLY A 6 1.04 19.71 -21.88
C GLY A 6 1.06 18.19 -21.82
N ILE A 7 1.26 17.51 -22.95
CA ILE A 7 1.35 16.05 -23.04
C ILE A 7 2.51 15.51 -22.19
N THR A 8 3.69 16.13 -22.25
CA THR A 8 4.85 15.67 -21.47
C THR A 8 4.63 15.79 -19.96
N GLY A 9 4.00 16.89 -19.49
CA GLY A 9 3.64 17.05 -18.08
C GLY A 9 2.59 16.04 -17.63
N LEU A 10 1.59 15.78 -18.48
CA LEU A 10 0.55 14.77 -18.20
C LEU A 10 1.16 13.35 -18.10
N LEU A 11 2.05 12.97 -19.01
CA LEU A 11 2.74 11.68 -18.97
C LEU A 11 3.59 11.54 -17.70
N ALA A 12 4.27 12.62 -17.27
CA ALA A 12 5.04 12.60 -16.03
C ALA A 12 4.13 12.39 -14.80
N ALA A 13 3.00 13.11 -14.72
CA ALA A 13 2.02 12.93 -13.66
C ALA A 13 1.45 11.50 -13.67
N LEU A 14 1.10 10.97 -14.83
CA LEU A 14 0.58 9.59 -14.98
C LEU A 14 1.62 8.56 -14.53
N THR A 15 2.90 8.75 -14.84
CA THR A 15 3.99 7.86 -14.39
C THR A 15 4.04 7.81 -12.86
N VAL A 16 3.93 8.96 -12.19
CA VAL A 16 3.92 9.04 -10.72
C VAL A 16 2.69 8.34 -10.14
N VAL A 17 1.51 8.57 -10.72
CA VAL A 17 0.26 7.93 -10.27
C VAL A 17 0.31 6.42 -10.43
N LEU A 18 0.79 5.91 -11.58
CA LEU A 18 0.96 4.47 -11.81
C LEU A 18 1.97 3.84 -10.85
N ALA A 19 3.09 4.50 -10.61
CA ALA A 19 4.09 4.01 -9.65
C ALA A 19 3.51 3.94 -8.24
N ALA A 20 2.72 4.94 -7.83
CA ALA A 20 2.06 4.95 -6.53
C ALA A 20 0.97 3.87 -6.41
N ALA A 21 0.15 3.69 -7.44
CA ALA A 21 -0.85 2.61 -7.49
C ALA A 21 -0.18 1.24 -7.42
N GLY A 22 0.92 1.04 -8.15
CA GLY A 22 1.72 -0.17 -8.09
C GLY A 22 2.29 -0.42 -6.69
N ALA A 23 2.82 0.62 -6.05
CA ALA A 23 3.36 0.54 -4.69
C ALA A 23 2.27 0.19 -3.67
N LEU A 24 1.08 0.80 -3.76
CA LEU A 24 -0.04 0.51 -2.87
C LEU A 24 -0.53 -0.93 -3.04
N CYS A 25 -0.79 -1.37 -4.27
CA CYS A 25 -1.20 -2.75 -4.56
C CYS A 25 -0.14 -3.76 -4.08
N GLY A 26 1.14 -3.48 -4.29
CA GLY A 26 2.24 -4.32 -3.83
C GLY A 26 2.36 -4.37 -2.32
N ALA A 27 2.19 -3.24 -1.64
CA ALA A 27 2.24 -3.15 -0.18
C ALA A 27 1.10 -3.95 0.47
N VAL A 28 -0.14 -3.80 -0.03
CA VAL A 28 -1.31 -4.56 0.48
C VAL A 28 -1.12 -6.06 0.25
N SER A 29 -0.73 -6.46 -0.98
CA SER A 29 -0.42 -7.87 -1.29
C SER A 29 0.76 -8.41 -0.47
N GLY A 30 1.77 -7.58 -0.18
CA GLY A 30 2.92 -7.96 0.66
C GLY A 30 2.52 -8.14 2.11
N LEU A 31 1.72 -7.23 2.65
CA LEU A 31 1.24 -7.30 4.04
C LEU A 31 0.45 -8.57 4.33
N SER A 32 -0.33 -9.07 3.36
CA SER A 32 -1.06 -10.33 3.52
C SER A 32 -0.18 -11.57 3.68
N ARG A 33 1.12 -11.47 3.38
CA ARG A 33 2.12 -12.54 3.52
C ARG A 33 3.00 -12.36 4.76
N ASP A 34 2.73 -11.36 5.56
CA ASP A 34 3.44 -11.09 6.80
C ASP A 34 2.78 -11.86 7.95
N ALA A 35 3.39 -12.96 8.38
CA ALA A 35 2.89 -13.77 9.49
C ALA A 35 2.72 -12.96 10.78
N SER A 36 3.52 -11.90 11.00
CA SER A 36 3.39 -11.04 12.17
C SER A 36 2.03 -10.35 12.24
N LEU A 37 1.41 -10.06 11.09
CA LEU A 37 0.07 -9.47 11.03
C LEU A 37 -0.96 -10.37 11.73
N TYR A 38 -0.93 -11.67 11.44
CA TYR A 38 -1.86 -12.66 11.98
C TYR A 38 -1.47 -13.16 13.37
N GLY A 39 -0.18 -13.09 13.72
CA GLY A 39 0.39 -13.55 14.98
C GLY A 39 0.61 -12.39 15.97
N THR A 40 1.83 -11.89 16.05
CA THR A 40 2.28 -10.93 17.08
C THR A 40 1.48 -9.63 17.10
N ARG A 41 1.27 -9.00 15.94
CA ARG A 41 0.52 -7.73 15.83
C ARG A 41 -0.97 -7.92 16.15
N SER A 42 -1.51 -9.07 15.80
CA SER A 42 -2.88 -9.48 16.18
C SER A 42 -3.02 -9.53 17.70
N ARG A 43 -2.17 -10.29 18.39
CA ARG A 43 -2.19 -10.41 19.86
C ARG A 43 -2.05 -9.05 20.56
N GLU A 44 -1.13 -8.22 20.10
CA GLU A 44 -0.93 -6.87 20.64
C GLU A 44 -2.17 -6.00 20.45
N THR A 45 -2.78 -6.05 19.28
CA THR A 45 -4.01 -5.30 18.98
C THR A 45 -5.17 -5.77 19.84
N VAL A 46 -5.38 -7.08 20.00
CA VAL A 46 -6.43 -7.64 20.87
C VAL A 46 -6.20 -7.21 22.31
N ARG A 47 -4.95 -7.34 22.81
CA ARG A 47 -4.59 -6.92 24.17
C ARG A 47 -4.95 -5.45 24.43
N GLU A 48 -4.53 -4.55 23.56
CA GLU A 48 -4.76 -3.12 23.73
C GLU A 48 -6.23 -2.73 23.56
N THR A 49 -6.90 -3.30 22.55
CA THR A 49 -8.30 -2.94 22.24
C THR A 49 -9.26 -3.39 23.32
N MET A 50 -8.98 -4.55 23.94
CA MET A 50 -9.80 -5.13 25.01
C MET A 50 -9.30 -4.77 26.43
N GLY A 51 -8.16 -4.06 26.54
CA GLY A 51 -7.57 -3.69 27.85
C GLY A 51 -7.08 -4.87 28.65
N LEU A 52 -6.59 -5.93 27.99
CA LEU A 52 -6.16 -7.18 28.65
C LEU A 52 -4.76 -7.03 29.26
N SER A 53 -4.57 -7.57 30.45
CA SER A 53 -3.34 -7.40 31.24
C SER A 53 -2.38 -8.58 31.12
N SER A 54 -2.90 -9.79 30.87
CA SER A 54 -2.10 -11.00 30.84
C SER A 54 -2.18 -11.74 29.49
N GLN A 55 -1.25 -12.68 29.29
CA GLN A 55 -1.25 -13.56 28.11
C GLN A 55 -2.40 -14.56 28.16
N GLU A 56 -2.79 -15.01 29.36
CA GLU A 56 -3.93 -15.90 29.54
C GLU A 56 -5.23 -15.24 29.10
N GLU A 57 -5.44 -13.96 29.42
CA GLU A 57 -6.61 -13.20 28.98
C GLU A 57 -6.65 -13.06 27.44
N VAL A 58 -5.49 -12.81 26.79
CA VAL A 58 -5.40 -12.77 25.32
C VAL A 58 -5.71 -14.14 24.71
N THR A 59 -5.17 -15.20 25.28
CA THR A 59 -5.44 -16.58 24.87
C THR A 59 -6.94 -16.91 24.97
N ALA A 60 -7.58 -16.52 26.08
CA ALA A 60 -9.02 -16.70 26.26
C ALA A 60 -9.86 -15.91 25.26
N ALA A 61 -9.47 -14.67 24.98
CA ALA A 61 -10.16 -13.78 24.04
C ALA A 61 -10.07 -14.29 22.59
N ILE A 62 -8.92 -14.80 22.17
CA ILE A 62 -8.72 -15.34 20.82
C ILE A 62 -9.23 -16.78 20.71
N GLY A 63 -9.10 -17.57 21.78
CA GLY A 63 -9.41 -19.00 21.82
C GLY A 63 -8.25 -19.87 21.33
N LEU A 64 -7.04 -19.32 21.22
CA LEU A 64 -5.81 -20.01 20.83
C LEU A 64 -4.66 -19.55 21.71
N ASP A 65 -3.81 -20.46 22.14
CA ASP A 65 -2.55 -20.10 22.79
C ASP A 65 -1.58 -19.46 21.80
N ALA A 66 -0.53 -18.83 22.33
CA ALA A 66 0.40 -18.06 21.52
C ALA A 66 1.13 -18.91 20.45
N GLN A 67 1.41 -20.19 20.76
CA GLN A 67 2.10 -21.08 19.84
C GLN A 67 1.16 -21.55 18.72
N ALA A 68 -0.05 -21.95 19.05
CA ALA A 68 -1.06 -22.34 18.06
C ALA A 68 -1.43 -21.16 17.12
N GLN A 69 -1.57 -19.96 17.69
CA GLN A 69 -1.82 -18.76 16.89
C GLN A 69 -0.66 -18.45 15.96
N GLU A 70 0.59 -18.55 16.41
CA GLU A 70 1.76 -18.29 15.57
C GLU A 70 1.89 -19.32 14.44
N ALA A 71 1.63 -20.60 14.72
CA ALA A 71 1.60 -21.66 13.71
C ALA A 71 0.52 -21.41 12.66
N LEU A 72 -0.70 -21.04 13.07
CA LEU A 72 -1.79 -20.69 12.18
C LEU A 72 -1.46 -19.43 11.36
N ALA A 73 -0.86 -18.42 11.98
CA ALA A 73 -0.43 -17.18 11.32
C ALA A 73 0.58 -17.46 10.19
N GLN A 74 1.55 -18.33 10.42
CA GLN A 74 2.53 -18.74 9.40
C GLN A 74 1.84 -19.45 8.23
N GLN A 75 0.95 -20.41 8.51
CA GLN A 75 0.23 -21.13 7.48
C GLN A 75 -0.67 -20.22 6.63
N ILE A 76 -1.36 -19.25 7.25
CA ILE A 76 -2.16 -18.24 6.53
C ILE A 76 -1.24 -17.40 5.64
N ALA A 77 -0.15 -16.86 6.18
CA ALA A 77 0.77 -15.99 5.45
C ALA A 77 1.41 -16.70 4.25
N GLU A 78 1.84 -17.96 4.42
CA GLU A 78 2.37 -18.79 3.33
C GLU A 78 1.30 -19.06 2.26
N GLY A 79 0.09 -19.39 2.68
CA GLY A 79 -1.04 -19.64 1.78
C GLY A 79 -1.42 -18.42 0.95
N MET A 80 -1.32 -17.21 1.49
CA MET A 80 -1.63 -15.97 0.77
C MET A 80 -0.70 -15.71 -0.44
N GLY A 81 0.48 -16.35 -0.47
CA GLY A 81 1.41 -16.26 -1.60
C GLY A 81 1.19 -17.29 -2.70
N ARG A 82 0.34 -18.28 -2.49
CA ARG A 82 0.22 -19.49 -3.32
C ARG A 82 -1.18 -19.64 -3.89
N ALA A 83 -1.28 -19.71 -5.23
CA ALA A 83 -2.56 -19.86 -5.92
C ALA A 83 -3.26 -21.22 -5.64
N ASP A 84 -2.48 -22.24 -5.26
CA ASP A 84 -2.94 -23.60 -4.98
C ASP A 84 -3.24 -23.88 -3.49
N ALA A 85 -3.11 -22.87 -2.61
CA ALA A 85 -3.38 -23.06 -1.19
C ALA A 85 -4.87 -23.24 -0.92
N ASP A 86 -5.22 -24.30 -0.18
CA ASP A 86 -6.62 -24.63 0.13
C ASP A 86 -7.11 -24.05 1.46
N PHE A 87 -6.22 -23.62 2.35
CA PHE A 87 -6.57 -23.15 3.71
C PHE A 87 -7.40 -24.12 4.54
N ALA A 88 -7.25 -25.44 4.32
CA ALA A 88 -7.81 -26.46 5.18
C ALA A 88 -7.07 -26.49 6.53
N LEU A 89 -7.22 -25.41 7.32
CA LEU A 89 -6.44 -25.12 8.52
C LEU A 89 -7.32 -25.26 9.77
N GLU A 90 -6.94 -26.12 10.68
CA GLU A 90 -7.52 -26.14 12.01
C GLU A 90 -7.01 -24.95 12.84
N PRO A 91 -7.83 -24.27 13.64
CA PRO A 91 -9.24 -24.58 13.96
C PRO A 91 -10.27 -23.78 13.14
N LEU A 92 -9.93 -23.31 11.94
CA LEU A 92 -10.83 -22.52 11.12
C LEU A 92 -11.99 -23.36 10.58
N ASN A 93 -13.20 -22.81 10.63
CA ASN A 93 -14.36 -23.47 10.03
C ASN A 93 -14.40 -23.26 8.49
N ALA A 94 -15.31 -23.97 7.81
CA ALA A 94 -15.41 -23.96 6.35
C ALA A 94 -15.68 -22.54 5.76
N ARG A 95 -16.42 -21.69 6.49
CA ARG A 95 -16.72 -20.30 6.10
C ARG A 95 -15.47 -19.43 6.15
N GLU A 96 -14.69 -19.53 7.22
CA GLU A 96 -13.41 -18.82 7.39
C GLU A 96 -12.39 -19.22 6.33
N GLN A 97 -12.26 -20.53 6.09
CA GLN A 97 -11.39 -21.09 5.06
C GLN A 97 -11.78 -20.60 3.66
N ALA A 98 -13.09 -20.55 3.36
CA ALA A 98 -13.59 -20.02 2.09
C ALA A 98 -13.27 -18.53 1.94
N HIS A 99 -13.46 -17.73 3.00
CA HIS A 99 -13.09 -16.31 2.98
C HIS A 99 -11.58 -16.11 2.77
N LEU A 100 -10.73 -16.90 3.41
CA LEU A 100 -9.27 -16.81 3.17
C LEU A 100 -8.89 -17.12 1.72
N ARG A 101 -9.59 -18.05 1.04
CA ARG A 101 -9.39 -18.29 -0.40
C ARG A 101 -9.76 -17.06 -1.23
N ASP A 102 -10.88 -16.41 -0.94
CA ASP A 102 -11.30 -15.19 -1.63
C ASP A 102 -10.29 -14.05 -1.42
N VAL A 103 -9.82 -13.87 -0.17
CA VAL A 103 -8.79 -12.88 0.18
C VAL A 103 -7.49 -13.18 -0.55
N ARG A 104 -7.03 -14.45 -0.57
CA ARG A 104 -5.84 -14.86 -1.32
C ARG A 104 -5.94 -14.48 -2.80
N ASP A 105 -7.05 -14.78 -3.43
CA ASP A 105 -7.25 -14.50 -4.86
C ASP A 105 -7.21 -12.99 -5.13
N LEU A 106 -7.81 -12.19 -4.24
CA LEU A 106 -7.71 -10.74 -4.28
C LEU A 106 -6.25 -10.28 -4.14
N MET A 107 -5.49 -10.81 -3.17
CA MET A 107 -4.10 -10.42 -2.93
C MET A 107 -3.18 -10.79 -4.10
N LEU A 108 -3.42 -11.93 -4.75
CA LEU A 108 -2.69 -12.33 -5.95
C LEU A 108 -3.00 -11.40 -7.14
N ARG A 109 -4.27 -11.00 -7.31
CA ARG A 109 -4.66 -9.99 -8.32
C ARG A 109 -4.01 -8.64 -8.05
N LEU A 110 -3.98 -8.18 -6.80
CA LEU A 110 -3.29 -6.93 -6.42
C LEU A 110 -1.79 -7.02 -6.68
N GLY A 111 -1.14 -8.14 -6.36
CA GLY A 111 0.27 -8.37 -6.67
C GLY A 111 0.55 -8.33 -8.19
N SER A 112 -0.36 -8.86 -9.00
CA SER A 112 -0.27 -8.80 -10.47
C SER A 112 -0.50 -7.39 -10.99
N ALA A 113 -1.50 -6.67 -10.47
CA ALA A 113 -1.77 -5.27 -10.79
C ALA A 113 -0.57 -4.37 -10.45
N SER A 114 0.09 -4.61 -9.30
CA SER A 114 1.33 -3.93 -8.93
C SER A 114 2.41 -4.04 -10.01
N LYS A 115 2.67 -5.25 -10.49
CA LYS A 115 3.66 -5.50 -11.56
C LYS A 115 3.30 -4.78 -12.85
N VAL A 116 2.03 -4.80 -13.26
CA VAL A 116 1.54 -4.10 -14.46
C VAL A 116 1.72 -2.59 -14.31
N CYS A 117 1.32 -2.01 -13.18
CA CYS A 117 1.47 -0.57 -12.91
C CYS A 117 2.93 -0.13 -12.97
N PHE A 118 3.86 -0.88 -12.35
CA PHE A 118 5.28 -0.57 -12.41
C PHE A 118 5.86 -0.72 -13.82
N SER A 119 5.45 -1.75 -14.57
CA SER A 119 5.89 -1.93 -15.96
C SER A 119 5.44 -0.77 -16.86
N LEU A 120 4.19 -0.31 -16.71
CA LEU A 120 3.67 0.85 -17.43
C LEU A 120 4.37 2.15 -17.03
N ALA A 121 4.60 2.35 -15.72
CA ALA A 121 5.34 3.51 -15.22
C ALA A 121 6.77 3.54 -15.78
N ALA A 122 7.46 2.39 -15.80
CA ALA A 122 8.81 2.28 -16.38
C ALA A 122 8.81 2.57 -17.88
N ALA A 123 7.86 2.02 -18.63
CA ALA A 123 7.73 2.29 -20.07
C ALA A 123 7.49 3.78 -20.35
N LEU A 124 6.59 4.42 -19.60
CA LEU A 124 6.36 5.86 -19.72
C LEU A 124 7.61 6.68 -19.36
N ALA A 125 8.34 6.30 -18.31
CA ALA A 125 9.58 6.95 -17.93
C ALA A 125 10.63 6.89 -19.06
N VAL A 126 10.76 5.72 -19.70
CA VAL A 126 11.66 5.55 -20.87
C VAL A 126 11.23 6.45 -22.04
N VAL A 127 9.93 6.50 -22.37
CA VAL A 127 9.40 7.40 -23.42
C VAL A 127 9.69 8.87 -23.10
N ILE A 128 9.47 9.27 -21.84
CA ILE A 128 9.76 10.63 -21.38
C ILE A 128 11.26 10.94 -21.49
N ALA A 129 12.13 10.04 -21.05
CA ALA A 129 13.57 10.20 -21.14
C ALA A 129 14.05 10.31 -22.59
N TRP A 130 13.57 9.43 -23.46
CA TRP A 130 13.91 9.44 -24.88
C TRP A 130 13.45 10.72 -25.62
N THR A 131 12.23 11.17 -25.33
CA THR A 131 11.69 12.41 -25.90
C THR A 131 12.28 13.66 -25.25
N GLY A 132 12.59 13.60 -23.94
CA GLY A 132 13.16 14.70 -23.15
C GLY A 132 14.63 14.98 -23.46
N ALA A 133 15.42 13.92 -23.75
CA ALA A 133 16.84 14.04 -24.12
C ALA A 133 17.06 14.90 -25.39
N ARG A 134 16.03 15.00 -26.23
CA ARG A 134 16.09 15.83 -27.47
C ARG A 134 15.66 17.29 -27.26
N LEU A 135 15.21 17.69 -26.06
CA LEU A 135 14.52 18.96 -25.84
C LEU A 135 14.84 19.56 -24.46
N THR A 136 16.00 20.17 -24.31
CA THR A 136 16.47 20.82 -23.07
C THR A 136 15.47 21.84 -22.48
N LYS A 137 14.56 22.40 -23.29
CA LYS A 137 13.52 23.35 -22.84
C LYS A 137 12.32 22.71 -22.08
N ARG A 138 12.25 21.36 -21.94
CA ARG A 138 11.11 20.66 -21.33
C ARG A 138 11.27 20.34 -19.84
N ARG A 139 12.45 20.57 -19.25
CA ARG A 139 12.74 20.24 -17.86
C ARG A 139 11.71 20.81 -16.88
N LYS A 140 11.35 22.09 -17.01
CA LYS A 140 10.34 22.72 -16.13
C LYS A 140 8.97 22.05 -16.21
N THR A 141 8.54 21.61 -17.39
CA THR A 141 7.24 20.96 -17.58
C THR A 141 7.22 19.56 -16.96
N LEU A 142 8.33 18.81 -17.06
CA LEU A 142 8.49 17.52 -16.40
C LEU A 142 8.43 17.67 -14.89
N LEU A 143 9.18 18.61 -14.32
CA LEU A 143 9.18 18.85 -12.88
C LEU A 143 7.81 19.29 -12.37
N LEU A 144 7.10 20.15 -13.09
CA LEU A 144 5.73 20.53 -12.76
C LEU A 144 4.78 19.32 -12.80
N GLY A 145 4.93 18.43 -13.80
CA GLY A 145 4.13 17.19 -13.89
C GLY A 145 4.39 16.25 -12.73
N VAL A 146 5.65 16.03 -12.38
CA VAL A 146 6.05 15.22 -11.22
C VAL A 146 5.53 15.85 -9.93
N ALA A 147 5.74 17.15 -9.74
CA ALA A 147 5.26 17.88 -8.55
C ALA A 147 3.73 17.81 -8.41
N ALA A 148 3.00 17.95 -9.52
CA ALA A 148 1.54 17.81 -9.55
C ALA A 148 1.11 16.37 -9.17
N GLY A 149 1.78 15.34 -9.69
CA GLY A 149 1.53 13.94 -9.34
C GLY A 149 1.78 13.67 -7.87
N LEU A 150 2.92 14.10 -7.33
CA LEU A 150 3.25 13.97 -5.90
C LEU A 150 2.28 14.76 -5.01
N GLY A 151 1.88 15.97 -5.42
CA GLY A 151 0.90 16.78 -4.71
C GLY A 151 -0.47 16.11 -4.65
N ALA A 152 -0.93 15.52 -5.75
CA ALA A 152 -2.18 14.76 -5.80
C ALA A 152 -2.14 13.53 -4.88
N LEU A 153 -1.02 12.80 -4.85
CA LEU A 153 -0.83 11.65 -3.98
C LEU A 153 -0.78 12.07 -2.51
N LEU A 154 -0.13 13.18 -2.20
CA LEU A 154 -0.11 13.73 -0.85
C LEU A 154 -1.51 14.12 -0.39
N ALA A 155 -2.27 14.83 -1.24
CA ALA A 155 -3.65 15.22 -0.93
C ALA A 155 -4.55 13.98 -0.72
N LEU A 156 -4.41 12.95 -1.56
CA LEU A 156 -5.14 11.69 -1.42
C LEU A 156 -4.75 10.95 -0.13
N SER A 157 -3.46 10.93 0.23
CA SER A 157 -3.00 10.31 1.48
C SER A 157 -3.53 11.03 2.71
N LEU A 158 -3.55 12.37 2.70
CA LEU A 158 -4.12 13.17 3.79
C LEU A 158 -5.63 12.98 3.91
N LEU A 159 -6.34 12.92 2.78
CA LEU A 159 -7.77 12.62 2.75
C LEU A 159 -8.04 11.23 3.31
N LEU A 160 -7.25 10.23 2.91
CA LEU A 160 -7.39 8.86 3.42
C LEU A 160 -7.16 8.82 4.94
N VAL A 161 -6.10 9.45 5.45
CA VAL A 161 -5.85 9.55 6.90
C VAL A 161 -7.02 10.24 7.62
N ALA A 162 -7.61 11.28 7.04
CA ALA A 162 -8.78 11.94 7.62
C ALA A 162 -10.02 11.02 7.64
N LEU A 163 -10.25 10.27 6.58
CA LEU A 163 -11.35 9.30 6.48
C LEU A 163 -11.18 8.08 7.39
N LEU A 164 -9.93 7.72 7.72
CA LEU A 164 -9.62 6.61 8.63
C LEU A 164 -9.86 6.93 10.11
N ARG A 165 -10.19 8.17 10.46
CA ARG A 165 -10.41 8.56 11.85
C ARG A 165 -11.84 8.24 12.30
N GLY A 166 -11.96 7.67 13.52
CA GLY A 166 -13.24 7.36 14.15
C GLY A 166 -14.04 6.30 13.39
N GLN A 167 -15.35 6.50 13.23
CA GLN A 167 -16.21 5.55 12.53
C GLN A 167 -16.01 5.52 10.99
N GLY A 168 -15.15 6.36 10.45
CA GLY A 168 -14.86 6.42 9.02
C GLY A 168 -14.23 5.13 8.51
N PHE A 169 -13.32 4.53 9.29
CA PHE A 169 -12.68 3.27 8.91
C PHE A 169 -13.70 2.11 8.85
N ALA A 170 -14.61 1.99 9.82
CA ALA A 170 -15.60 0.91 9.82
C ALA A 170 -16.46 0.93 8.55
N ARG A 171 -16.92 2.12 8.13
CA ARG A 171 -17.70 2.29 6.89
C ARG A 171 -16.86 1.97 5.64
N LEU A 172 -15.61 2.43 5.61
CA LEU A 172 -14.69 2.14 4.50
C LEU A 172 -14.38 0.65 4.41
N PHE A 173 -14.15 0.00 5.56
CA PHE A 173 -13.85 -1.43 5.66
C PHE A 173 -15.05 -2.28 5.17
N ALA A 174 -16.26 -1.99 5.65
CA ALA A 174 -17.47 -2.68 5.20
C ALA A 174 -17.74 -2.42 3.71
N GLY A 175 -17.71 -1.16 3.25
CA GLY A 175 -17.93 -0.83 1.84
C GLY A 175 -16.86 -1.43 0.90
N ALA A 176 -15.61 -1.57 1.35
CA ALA A 176 -14.58 -2.27 0.59
C ALA A 176 -14.90 -3.78 0.45
N HIS A 177 -15.38 -4.42 1.52
CA HIS A 177 -15.78 -5.82 1.45
C HIS A 177 -17.00 -6.02 0.53
N GLU A 178 -18.03 -5.19 0.63
CA GLU A 178 -19.20 -5.22 -0.26
C GLU A 178 -18.82 -5.01 -1.73
N LEU A 179 -17.82 -4.17 -2.01
CA LEU A 179 -17.35 -3.90 -3.37
C LEU A 179 -16.48 -5.03 -3.93
N LEU A 180 -15.62 -5.63 -3.09
CA LEU A 180 -14.58 -6.57 -3.52
C LEU A 180 -15.05 -8.03 -3.50
N PHE A 181 -16.04 -8.36 -2.68
CA PHE A 181 -16.56 -9.72 -2.53
C PHE A 181 -18.05 -9.76 -2.91
N SER A 182 -18.42 -10.76 -3.70
CA SER A 182 -19.80 -10.98 -4.12
C SER A 182 -20.61 -11.84 -3.15
N ASN A 183 -20.03 -12.15 -1.99
CA ASN A 183 -20.62 -13.00 -0.96
C ASN A 183 -20.48 -12.33 0.41
N ASP A 184 -21.07 -12.94 1.43
CA ASP A 184 -21.09 -12.46 2.82
C ASP A 184 -20.20 -13.28 3.76
N LEU A 185 -19.21 -14.02 3.23
CA LEU A 185 -18.29 -14.83 4.03
C LEU A 185 -17.44 -14.00 4.99
N TRP A 186 -17.23 -12.73 4.70
CA TRP A 186 -16.50 -11.77 5.52
C TRP A 186 -17.30 -11.29 6.76
N LEU A 187 -18.62 -11.50 6.79
CA LEU A 187 -19.46 -11.23 7.96
C LEU A 187 -19.35 -12.37 8.97
N MET A 188 -18.28 -12.31 9.78
CA MET A 188 -17.96 -13.35 10.75
C MET A 188 -18.58 -13.07 12.12
N ASN A 189 -18.88 -14.15 12.85
CA ASN A 189 -19.40 -14.10 14.21
C ASN A 189 -18.26 -14.29 15.24
N PRO A 190 -17.94 -13.30 16.08
CA PRO A 190 -16.87 -13.44 17.07
C PRO A 190 -17.11 -14.52 18.15
N GLU A 191 -18.34 -15.00 18.30
CA GLU A 191 -18.64 -16.10 19.24
C GLU A 191 -18.18 -17.46 18.69
N THR A 192 -18.21 -17.66 17.37
CA THR A 192 -17.95 -18.94 16.73
C THR A 192 -16.69 -18.95 15.87
N ASP A 193 -16.31 -17.81 15.30
CA ASP A 193 -15.27 -17.72 14.28
C ASP A 193 -13.94 -17.24 14.90
N VAL A 194 -12.89 -18.00 14.68
CA VAL A 194 -11.55 -17.75 15.22
C VAL A 194 -10.90 -16.57 14.50
N LEU A 195 -11.09 -16.50 13.19
CA LEU A 195 -10.40 -15.54 12.34
C LEU A 195 -10.73 -14.09 12.72
N ILE A 196 -12.01 -13.78 13.04
CA ILE A 196 -12.38 -12.42 13.46
C ILE A 196 -11.84 -12.07 14.85
N ARG A 197 -11.67 -13.06 15.74
CA ARG A 197 -11.04 -12.84 17.05
C ARG A 197 -9.53 -12.62 16.93
N MET A 198 -8.87 -13.31 15.98
CA MET A 198 -7.47 -13.07 15.64
C MET A 198 -7.27 -11.75 14.89
N MET A 199 -8.22 -11.38 14.04
CA MET A 199 -8.08 -10.26 13.11
C MET A 199 -9.19 -9.22 13.32
N PRO A 200 -9.27 -8.57 14.50
CA PRO A 200 -10.27 -7.56 14.76
C PRO A 200 -10.07 -6.37 13.81
N GLN A 201 -11.16 -5.64 13.51
CA GLN A 201 -11.14 -4.47 12.64
C GLN A 201 -10.02 -3.47 12.99
N ALA A 202 -9.74 -3.29 14.29
CA ALA A 202 -8.69 -2.40 14.78
C ALA A 202 -7.29 -2.76 14.27
N LEU A 203 -7.02 -4.03 13.98
CA LEU A 203 -5.77 -4.47 13.37
C LEU A 203 -5.59 -3.88 11.96
N PHE A 204 -6.64 -3.92 11.15
CA PHE A 204 -6.63 -3.37 9.80
C PHE A 204 -6.60 -1.83 9.80
N GLU A 205 -7.27 -1.20 10.76
CA GLU A 205 -7.22 0.25 10.96
C GLU A 205 -5.78 0.73 11.23
N ARG A 206 -5.06 0.05 12.12
CA ARG A 206 -3.65 0.33 12.40
C ARG A 206 -2.77 0.06 11.19
N ALA A 207 -2.94 -1.09 10.54
CA ALA A 207 -2.18 -1.42 9.34
C ALA A 207 -2.40 -0.40 8.20
N ALA A 208 -3.61 0.08 8.01
CA ALA A 208 -3.94 1.11 7.03
C ALA A 208 -3.32 2.48 7.41
N ALA A 209 -3.35 2.85 8.69
CA ALA A 209 -2.71 4.07 9.19
C ALA A 209 -1.18 4.02 9.00
N ASP A 210 -0.54 2.91 9.34
CA ASP A 210 0.89 2.70 9.15
C ASP A 210 1.28 2.78 7.67
N ALA A 211 0.48 2.15 6.79
CA ALA A 211 0.68 2.20 5.34
C ALA A 211 0.54 3.63 4.80
N ALA A 212 -0.46 4.38 5.25
CA ALA A 212 -0.66 5.78 4.86
C ALA A 212 0.49 6.69 5.31
N LEU A 213 0.96 6.52 6.55
CA LEU A 213 2.13 7.25 7.07
C LEU A 213 3.42 6.85 6.35
N GLY A 214 3.60 5.57 6.02
CA GLY A 214 4.71 5.08 5.22
C GLY A 214 4.74 5.70 3.83
N ALA A 215 3.59 5.74 3.15
CA ALA A 215 3.44 6.39 1.86
C ALA A 215 3.76 7.89 1.93
N LEU A 216 3.26 8.59 2.95
CA LEU A 216 3.54 10.01 3.17
C LEU A 216 5.05 10.28 3.33
N ARG A 217 5.74 9.48 4.14
CA ARG A 217 7.20 9.59 4.34
C ARG A 217 7.96 9.35 3.02
N LEU A 218 7.56 8.33 2.26
CA LEU A 218 8.16 8.03 0.96
C LEU A 218 7.98 9.19 -0.02
N PHE A 219 6.78 9.77 -0.14
CA PHE A 219 6.52 10.90 -1.01
C PHE A 219 7.31 12.14 -0.61
N ALA A 220 7.43 12.41 0.70
CA ALA A 220 8.26 13.50 1.20
C ALA A 220 9.74 13.28 0.86
N ALA A 221 10.26 12.07 1.04
CA ALA A 221 11.65 11.73 0.72
C ALA A 221 11.94 11.85 -0.79
N VAL A 222 11.05 11.33 -1.65
CA VAL A 222 11.19 11.46 -3.10
C VAL A 222 11.11 12.92 -3.52
N GLY A 223 10.20 13.70 -2.97
CA GLY A 223 10.10 15.15 -3.22
C GLY A 223 11.37 15.90 -2.85
N ALA A 224 11.91 15.65 -1.67
CA ALA A 224 13.16 16.24 -1.20
C ALA A 224 14.36 15.86 -2.09
N LEU A 225 14.45 14.59 -2.50
CA LEU A 225 15.49 14.12 -3.42
C LEU A 225 15.42 14.82 -4.77
N LEU A 226 14.22 14.97 -5.35
CA LEU A 226 14.03 15.66 -6.63
C LEU A 226 14.44 17.13 -6.53
N ILE A 227 14.11 17.83 -5.43
CA ILE A 227 14.52 19.21 -5.20
C ILE A 227 16.04 19.30 -5.06
N ALA A 228 16.69 18.37 -4.36
CA ALA A 228 18.14 18.35 -4.20
C ALA A 228 18.86 18.12 -5.54
N ILE A 229 18.41 17.16 -6.34
CA ILE A 229 18.94 16.89 -7.69
C ILE A 229 18.79 18.12 -8.56
N GLU A 230 17.62 18.77 -8.52
CA GLU A 230 17.37 20.01 -9.28
C GLU A 230 18.32 21.13 -8.90
N GLY A 231 18.56 21.32 -7.60
CA GLY A 231 19.50 22.31 -7.08
C GLY A 231 20.95 22.06 -7.55
N LEU A 232 21.41 20.81 -7.47
CA LEU A 232 22.74 20.39 -7.89
C LEU A 232 22.95 20.60 -9.40
N VAL A 233 22.06 20.08 -10.23
CA VAL A 233 22.17 20.19 -11.69
C VAL A 233 22.04 21.65 -12.13
N GLY A 234 21.13 22.42 -11.52
CA GLY A 234 21.01 23.86 -11.81
C GLY A 234 22.25 24.66 -11.39
N GLY A 235 22.91 24.25 -10.31
CA GLY A 235 24.19 24.82 -9.87
C GLY A 235 25.34 24.54 -10.84
N MET A 236 25.45 23.30 -11.31
CA MET A 236 26.47 22.89 -12.28
C MET A 236 26.33 23.64 -13.62
N ILE A 237 25.11 23.73 -14.15
CA ILE A 237 24.86 24.46 -15.43
C ILE A 237 25.22 25.94 -15.27
N ARG A 238 24.86 26.60 -14.17
CA ARG A 238 25.21 28.01 -13.95
C ARG A 238 26.71 28.25 -13.86
N ARG A 239 27.47 27.32 -13.25
CA ARG A 239 28.94 27.40 -13.16
C ARG A 239 29.56 27.25 -14.55
N HIS A 240 29.13 26.29 -15.35
CA HIS A 240 29.63 26.06 -16.69
C HIS A 240 29.41 27.28 -17.62
N LEU A 241 28.20 27.85 -17.60
CA LEU A 241 27.91 29.05 -18.38
C LEU A 241 28.71 30.26 -17.91
N ALA A 242 28.98 30.41 -16.61
CA ALA A 242 29.81 31.50 -16.07
C ALA A 242 31.29 31.36 -16.40
N GLU A 243 31.78 30.15 -16.70
CA GLU A 243 33.12 29.89 -17.17
C GLU A 243 33.28 30.18 -18.67
N GLU A 244 32.26 29.87 -19.47
CA GLU A 244 32.24 30.20 -20.92
C GLU A 244 32.19 31.70 -21.17
N ASP A 245 31.46 32.48 -20.34
CA ASP A 245 31.39 33.96 -20.47
C ASP A 245 32.71 34.66 -20.07
N LYS A 246 33.68 33.95 -19.48
CA LYS A 246 34.97 34.51 -19.07
C LYS A 246 36.13 34.14 -20.01
N ALA A 247 35.92 33.26 -20.95
CA ALA A 247 36.91 32.78 -21.93
C ALA A 247 36.76 33.54 -23.27
#